data_fbe46bf26167f11ba1aa55a46c7320ef
#
_entry.id   fbe46bf26167f11ba1aa55a46c7320ef
#
_cell.length_a   1.000
_cell.length_b   1.000
_cell.length_c   1.000
_cell.angle_alpha   90.00
_cell.angle_beta   90.00
_cell.angle_gamma   90.00
#
_symmetry.space_group_name_H-M   'P 1'
#
loop_
_entity.id
_entity.type
_entity.pdbx_description
1 polymer ?
#
loop_
_entity_poly.entity_id
_entity_poly.type
_entity_poly.pdbx_seq_one_letter_code
_entity_poly.pdbx_strand_id
1 'polypeptide(L)' 'MEVSERAERSPLMRLRVQRFLTQKQLAEALGVTEATVRNWESGRSVPKLTPIQYKKLLEILQITSAELPDQFGYSNDIDG' A
#
# COMPACT_ATOMS: atom_id res chain seq x y z
N MET A 1 -5.59 -9.67 21.26
CA MET A 1 -5.40 -9.33 21.04
C MET A 1 -5.02 -8.76 19.90
N GLU A 2 -4.45 -8.61 19.48
CA GLU A 2 -3.92 -8.16 18.56
C GLU A 2 -4.24 -8.78 17.36
N VAL A 3 -4.86 -9.64 17.30
CA VAL A 3 -5.26 -10.35 16.22
C VAL A 3 -5.91 -9.39 15.30
N SER A 4 -6.79 -8.60 15.80
CA SER A 4 -7.47 -7.70 14.94
C SER A 4 -6.52 -6.72 14.33
N GLU A 5 -5.47 -6.38 15.00
CA GLU A 5 -4.54 -5.49 14.48
C GLU A 5 -3.95 -6.04 13.25
N ARG A 6 -3.56 -7.28 13.24
CA ARG A 6 -2.98 -7.87 12.12
C ARG A 6 -3.96 -7.94 11.00
N ALA A 7 -5.18 -8.25 11.28
CA ALA A 7 -6.16 -8.37 10.25
C ALA A 7 -6.44 -7.05 9.60
N GLU A 8 -6.22 -5.98 10.31
CA GLU A 8 -6.46 -4.70 9.74
C GLU A 8 -5.32 -4.12 8.96
N ARG A 9 -4.18 -4.77 8.92
CA ARG A 9 -3.08 -4.22 8.19
C ARG A 9 -3.13 -4.67 6.75
N SER A 10 -3.24 -3.72 5.85
CA SER A 10 -3.25 -4.06 4.44
C SER A 10 -1.86 -4.41 3.98
N PRO A 11 -1.72 -5.10 2.87
CA PRO A 11 -0.40 -5.43 2.31
C PRO A 11 0.46 -4.19 2.07
N LEU A 12 -0.14 -3.13 1.55
CA LEU A 12 0.64 -1.92 1.30
C LEU A 12 1.08 -1.29 2.62
N MET A 13 0.21 -1.27 3.61
CA MET A 13 0.56 -0.70 4.89
C MET A 13 1.72 -1.46 5.51
N ARG A 14 1.75 -2.78 5.40
CA ARG A 14 2.84 -3.55 5.95
C ARG A 14 4.17 -3.16 5.33
N LEU A 15 4.20 -3.04 4.00
CA LEU A 15 5.43 -2.69 3.33
C LEU A 15 5.86 -1.27 3.69
N ARG A 16 4.90 -0.37 3.79
CA ARG A 16 5.19 1.01 4.12
C ARG A 16 5.76 1.14 5.53
N VAL A 17 5.13 0.47 6.47
CA VAL A 17 5.56 0.55 7.85
C VAL A 17 6.94 -0.07 8.04
N GLN A 18 7.26 -1.11 7.27
CA GLN A 18 8.57 -1.70 7.34
C GLN A 18 9.66 -0.71 6.96
N ARG A 19 9.31 0.32 6.18
CA ARG A 19 10.28 1.34 5.80
C ARG A 19 10.11 2.60 6.63
N PHE A 20 9.31 2.53 7.70
CA PHE A 20 9.06 3.67 8.57
C PHE A 20 8.51 4.87 7.80
N LEU A 21 7.67 4.60 6.82
CA LEU A 21 7.08 5.67 6.01
C LEU A 21 5.66 5.93 6.46
N THR A 22 5.29 7.20 6.49
CA THR A 22 3.91 7.56 6.76
C THR A 22 3.15 7.54 5.45
N GLN A 23 1.83 7.58 5.51
CA GLN A 23 1.03 7.65 4.31
C GLN A 23 1.36 8.91 3.53
N LYS A 24 1.62 10.00 4.24
CA LYS A 24 1.93 11.25 3.60
C LYS A 24 3.26 11.15 2.85
N GLN A 25 4.26 10.54 3.46
CA GLN A 25 5.56 10.42 2.82
C GLN A 25 5.47 9.55 1.57
N LEU A 26 4.71 8.47 1.63
CA LEU A 26 4.54 7.62 0.46
C LEU A 26 3.80 8.39 -0.63
N ALA A 27 2.76 9.13 -0.24
CA ALA A 27 1.98 9.88 -1.21
C ALA A 27 2.86 10.92 -1.92
N GLU A 28 3.71 11.60 -1.15
CA GLU A 28 4.58 12.59 -1.74
C GLU A 28 5.55 11.96 -2.72
N ALA A 29 6.07 10.82 -2.39
CA ALA A 29 7.01 10.15 -3.28
C ALA A 29 6.37 9.75 -4.59
N LEU A 30 5.08 9.40 -4.55
CA LEU A 30 4.38 8.97 -5.75
C LEU A 30 3.65 10.09 -6.46
N GLY A 31 3.60 11.27 -5.85
CA GLY A 31 2.89 12.37 -6.50
C GLY A 31 1.38 12.25 -6.40
N VAL A 32 0.88 11.62 -5.36
CA VAL A 32 -0.56 11.50 -5.15
C VAL A 32 -0.89 12.09 -3.78
N THR A 33 -2.16 12.15 -3.43
CA THR A 33 -2.54 12.70 -2.15
C THR A 33 -2.48 11.64 -1.07
N GLU A 34 -2.39 12.08 0.17
CA GLU A 34 -2.39 11.17 1.30
C GLU A 34 -3.70 10.40 1.32
N ALA A 35 -4.81 11.04 0.98
CA ALA A 35 -6.09 10.38 0.95
C ALA A 35 -6.10 9.24 -0.05
N THR A 36 -5.40 9.40 -1.16
CA THR A 36 -5.31 8.35 -2.16
C THR A 36 -4.61 7.12 -1.58
N VAL A 37 -3.52 7.32 -0.86
CA VAL A 37 -2.80 6.21 -0.25
C VAL A 37 -3.70 5.56 0.80
N ARG A 38 -4.41 6.36 1.57
CA ARG A 38 -5.30 5.82 2.59
C ARG A 38 -6.39 4.96 1.95
N ASN A 39 -6.93 5.41 0.82
CA ASN A 39 -7.96 4.64 0.14
C ASN A 39 -7.42 3.34 -0.44
N TRP A 40 -6.19 3.35 -0.92
CA TRP A 40 -5.58 2.12 -1.40
C TRP A 40 -5.44 1.12 -0.25
N GLU A 41 -4.98 1.61 0.89
CA GLU A 41 -4.73 0.72 2.04
C GLU A 41 -6.04 0.19 2.62
N SER A 42 -7.11 0.95 2.52
CA SER A 42 -8.37 0.49 3.05
C SER A 42 -9.15 -0.34 2.04
N GLY A 43 -8.67 -0.43 0.82
CA GLY A 43 -9.36 -1.21 -0.20
C GLY A 43 -10.49 -0.47 -0.87
N ARG A 44 -10.63 0.84 -0.60
CA ARG A 44 -11.70 1.59 -1.25
C ARG A 44 -11.44 1.84 -2.70
N SER A 45 -10.21 1.93 -3.10
CA SER A 45 -9.91 2.15 -4.50
C SER A 45 -8.75 1.28 -4.91
N VAL A 46 -8.70 0.98 -6.19
CA VAL A 46 -7.64 0.17 -6.76
C VAL A 46 -6.59 1.12 -7.30
N PRO A 47 -5.32 0.90 -6.97
CA PRO A 47 -4.27 1.79 -7.45
C PRO A 47 -4.16 1.76 -8.96
N LYS A 48 -3.98 2.92 -9.56
CA LYS A 48 -3.74 3.03 -10.97
C LYS A 48 -2.48 3.84 -11.08
N LEU A 49 -1.37 3.19 -11.35
CA LEU A 49 -0.07 3.85 -11.35
C LEU A 49 0.48 3.93 -12.76
N THR A 50 1.13 5.03 -13.04
CA THR A 50 1.85 5.15 -14.29
C THR A 50 3.13 4.34 -14.12
N PRO A 51 3.83 4.02 -15.20
CA PRO A 51 5.07 3.28 -15.09
C PRO A 51 6.10 3.97 -14.19
N ILE A 52 6.16 5.30 -14.23
CA ILE A 52 7.10 6.03 -13.40
C ILE A 52 6.70 5.89 -11.94
N GLN A 53 5.41 5.98 -11.63
CA GLN A 53 4.95 5.83 -10.27
C GLN A 53 5.20 4.42 -9.76
N TYR A 54 5.02 3.43 -10.62
CA TYR A 54 5.24 2.05 -10.24
C TYR A 54 6.71 1.85 -9.86
N LYS A 55 7.63 2.38 -10.67
CA LYS A 55 9.04 2.24 -10.37
C LYS A 55 9.41 2.95 -9.07
N LYS A 56 8.82 4.13 -8.84
CA LYS A 56 9.10 4.85 -7.62
C LYS A 56 8.58 4.11 -6.41
N LEU A 57 7.45 3.44 -6.56
CA LEU A 57 6.88 2.69 -5.47
C LEU A 57 7.84 1.57 -5.06
N LEU A 58 8.35 0.84 -6.05
CA LEU A 58 9.28 -0.24 -5.75
C LEU A 58 10.54 0.30 -5.09
N GLU A 59 11.04 1.44 -5.55
CA GLU A 59 12.22 2.02 -4.97
C GLU A 59 12.01 2.48 -3.54
N ILE A 60 10.94 3.17 -3.27
CA ILE A 60 10.76 3.71 -1.95
C ILE A 60 10.43 2.61 -0.93
N LEU A 61 9.80 1.53 -1.39
CA LEU A 61 9.51 0.42 -0.51
C LEU A 61 10.69 -0.56 -0.46
N GLN A 62 11.67 -0.37 -1.37
CA GLN A 62 12.84 -1.22 -1.43
C GLN A 62 12.46 -2.68 -1.63
N ILE A 63 11.61 -2.94 -2.60
CA ILE A 63 11.17 -4.28 -2.92
C ILE A 63 11.28 -4.49 -4.42
N THR A 64 11.17 -5.73 -4.84
CA THR A 64 11.17 -6.04 -6.26
C THR A 64 9.72 -6.14 -6.69
N SER A 65 9.49 -6.20 -7.99
CA SER A 65 8.13 -6.31 -8.49
C SER A 65 7.50 -7.62 -8.03
N ALA A 66 8.29 -8.65 -7.81
CA ALA A 66 7.75 -9.92 -7.35
C ALA A 66 7.22 -9.82 -5.94
N GLU A 67 7.73 -8.88 -5.15
CA GLU A 67 7.29 -8.73 -3.77
C GLU A 67 6.10 -7.81 -3.64
N LEU A 68 5.74 -7.12 -4.71
CA LEU A 68 4.62 -6.20 -4.64
C LEU A 68 3.33 -7.00 -4.66
N PRO A 69 2.44 -6.77 -3.71
CA PRO A 69 1.20 -7.54 -3.67
C PRO A 69 0.25 -7.12 -4.78
N ASP A 70 -0.61 -8.04 -5.21
CA ASP A 70 -1.56 -7.74 -6.24
C ASP A 70 -2.63 -6.79 -5.73
N GLN A 71 -2.91 -6.82 -4.46
CA GLN A 71 -3.88 -5.92 -3.88
C GLN A 71 -3.21 -5.12 -2.79
N PHE A 72 -3.46 -3.83 -2.74
CA PHE A 72 -2.85 -2.97 -1.73
C PHE A 72 -3.71 -2.91 -0.49
N GLY A 73 -4.99 -3.12 -0.62
CA GLY A 73 -5.89 -3.02 0.52
C GLY A 73 -6.22 -4.36 1.10
N TYR A 74 -7.13 -4.38 2.07
CA TYR A 74 -7.54 -5.61 2.68
C TYR A 74 -8.25 -6.46 1.67
N SER A 75 -8.19 -7.72 1.90
CA SER A 75 -8.89 -8.64 1.08
C SER A 75 -10.08 -9.03 1.88
N ASN A 76 -11.25 -8.62 1.49
CA ASN A 76 -12.36 -9.01 2.23
C ASN A 76 -13.10 -9.92 1.46
N ASP A 77 -12.62 -10.43 0.48
CA ASP A 77 -13.34 -11.22 -0.31
C ASP A 77 -13.29 -12.56 0.01
N ILE A 78 -12.95 -12.84 1.00
CA ILE A 78 -12.81 -14.08 1.44
C ILE A 78 -13.98 -14.73 1.20
N ASP A 79 -14.96 -14.14 1.31
CA ASP A 79 -16.07 -14.76 1.20
C ASP A 79 -16.21 -14.95 -0.14
N GLY A 80 -15.58 -14.55 -0.69
CA GLY A 80 -15.76 -14.76 -1.92
C GLY A 80 -15.48 -15.01 -2.61
#